data_63d633a1db196907eac7f82349f2c2aa
#
_entry.id   63d633a1db196907eac7f82349f2c2aa
#
_cell.length_a   1.000
_cell.length_b   1.000
_cell.length_c   1.000
_cell.angle_alpha   90.00
_cell.angle_beta   90.00
_cell.angle_gamma   90.00
#
_symmetry.space_group_name_H-M   'P 1'
#
loop_
_entity.id
_entity.type
_entity.pdbx_description
1 polymer ?
#
loop_
_entity_poly.entity_id
_entity_poly.type
_entity_poly.pdbx_seq_one_letter_code
_entity_poly.pdbx_strand_id
1 'polypeptide(L)'
;MANLLRSLRLLGDESRLRMLRLLTREELSVAELQEILGMGQSRISMALSQLKQAELVEVRKVGQKSLYRFTGDATVVEILRQSAHELPETTTDDDALRLILTKRKDKMRAYFDELAGRFGRHYVPGRSWKGVAEMLLKLLPPMVIADIGAGEGTLSLLLAQRAERVIAVDNSEKMVDYGREAARKAGVANIEYRVGDLEELPLETASVDLALFSQSLHHALHPQGAVAEAARILKPGGRVVILDLQRHTFEQARELYADIWLGFSEVELLAFLKKAHFRHPELSVVHREEEAPHFETVLAIGQK
;
A
#
# COMPACT_ATOMS: atom_id res chain seq x y z
N MET A 1 -12.88 -25.85 14.30
CA MET A 1 -13.79 -25.09 15.18
C MET A 1 -13.03 -24.74 16.45
N ALA A 2 -12.73 -23.46 16.66
CA ALA A 2 -12.13 -23.01 17.91
C ALA A 2 -13.03 -23.49 19.07
N ASN A 3 -12.42 -24.02 20.12
CA ASN A 3 -13.18 -24.46 21.31
C ASN A 3 -13.73 -23.20 21.99
N LEU A 4 -15.03 -22.93 21.83
CA LEU A 4 -15.70 -21.72 22.31
C LEU A 4 -15.40 -21.44 23.80
N LEU A 5 -15.40 -22.48 24.65
CA LEU A 5 -15.07 -22.33 26.06
C LEU A 5 -13.63 -21.88 26.30
N ARG A 6 -12.69 -22.32 25.44
CA ARG A 6 -11.31 -21.91 25.53
C ARG A 6 -11.16 -20.44 25.10
N SER A 7 -11.84 -20.06 24.03
CA SER A 7 -11.86 -18.66 23.56
C SER A 7 -12.45 -17.74 24.63
N LEU A 8 -13.57 -18.08 25.21
CA LEU A 8 -14.22 -17.29 26.29
C LEU A 8 -13.31 -17.10 27.52
N ARG A 9 -12.56 -18.15 27.94
CA ARG A 9 -11.57 -18.01 29.02
C ARG A 9 -10.42 -17.07 28.67
N LEU A 10 -10.01 -17.02 27.40
CA LEU A 10 -8.97 -16.12 26.95
C LEU A 10 -9.48 -14.68 26.83
N LEU A 11 -10.71 -14.48 26.40
CA LEU A 11 -11.36 -13.17 26.28
C LEU A 11 -11.74 -12.56 27.66
N GLY A 12 -11.67 -13.32 28.75
CA GLY A 12 -11.86 -12.80 30.12
C GLY A 12 -10.67 -12.00 30.66
N ASP A 13 -9.61 -11.76 29.89
CA ASP A 13 -8.44 -10.96 30.27
C ASP A 13 -8.38 -9.67 29.46
N GLU A 14 -8.36 -8.55 30.12
CA GLU A 14 -8.37 -7.21 29.53
C GLU A 14 -7.20 -6.97 28.57
N SER A 15 -5.99 -7.42 28.93
CA SER A 15 -4.81 -7.26 28.07
C SER A 15 -4.98 -8.01 26.76
N ARG A 16 -5.60 -9.20 26.78
CA ARG A 16 -5.85 -9.98 25.57
C ARG A 16 -6.97 -9.38 24.73
N LEU A 17 -8.00 -8.83 25.35
CA LEU A 17 -9.04 -8.08 24.63
C LEU A 17 -8.45 -6.87 23.89
N ARG A 18 -7.61 -6.07 24.57
CA ARG A 18 -6.91 -4.93 23.98
C ARG A 18 -6.02 -5.35 22.82
N MET A 19 -5.23 -6.43 22.98
CA MET A 19 -4.40 -6.97 21.88
C MET A 19 -5.25 -7.40 20.69
N LEU A 20 -6.29 -8.21 20.92
CA LEU A 20 -7.16 -8.69 19.85
C LEU A 20 -7.84 -7.54 19.12
N ARG A 21 -8.34 -6.54 19.86
CA ARG A 21 -8.96 -5.34 19.28
C ARG A 21 -8.02 -4.60 18.34
N LEU A 22 -6.76 -4.43 18.72
CA LEU A 22 -5.75 -3.83 17.86
C LEU A 22 -5.48 -4.69 16.61
N LEU A 23 -5.36 -6.01 16.81
CA LEU A 23 -5.07 -6.97 15.73
C LEU A 23 -6.26 -7.20 14.78
N THR A 24 -7.49 -6.81 15.13
CA THR A 24 -8.61 -6.77 14.17
C THR A 24 -8.45 -5.62 13.16
N ARG A 25 -7.68 -4.59 13.50
CA ARG A 25 -7.50 -3.37 12.69
C ARG A 25 -6.22 -3.39 11.89
N GLU A 26 -5.13 -3.95 12.48
CA GLU A 26 -3.79 -3.93 11.91
C GLU A 26 -2.97 -5.16 12.27
N GLU A 27 -2.08 -5.58 11.35
CA GLU A 27 -1.02 -6.53 11.66
C GLU A 27 0.06 -5.83 12.47
N LEU A 28 0.37 -6.33 13.67
CA LEU A 28 1.32 -5.72 14.59
C LEU A 28 2.40 -6.72 15.03
N SER A 29 3.61 -6.22 15.19
CA SER A 29 4.72 -6.97 15.81
C SER A 29 4.64 -6.91 17.34
N VAL A 30 5.39 -7.79 18.02
CA VAL A 30 5.52 -7.76 19.48
C VAL A 30 6.01 -6.39 19.96
N ALA A 31 6.99 -5.78 19.27
CA ALA A 31 7.53 -4.48 19.65
C ALA A 31 6.49 -3.36 19.54
N GLU A 32 5.67 -3.37 18.49
CA GLU A 32 4.60 -2.38 18.31
C GLU A 32 3.49 -2.57 19.34
N LEU A 33 3.11 -3.81 19.65
CA LEU A 33 2.16 -4.08 20.73
C LEU A 33 2.69 -3.64 22.10
N GLN A 34 4.01 -3.77 22.35
CA GLN A 34 4.63 -3.23 23.57
C GLN A 34 4.51 -1.70 23.63
N GLU A 35 4.80 -1.02 22.53
CA GLU A 35 4.75 0.44 22.44
C GLU A 35 3.31 0.95 22.62
N ILE A 36 2.32 0.29 22.01
CA ILE A 36 0.91 0.69 22.11
C ILE A 36 0.35 0.44 23.51
N LEU A 37 0.57 -0.77 24.03
CA LEU A 37 -0.10 -1.22 25.25
C LEU A 37 0.66 -0.86 26.53
N GLY A 38 1.92 -0.41 26.41
CA GLY A 38 2.77 -0.16 27.58
C GLY A 38 3.13 -1.41 28.38
N MET A 39 3.13 -2.59 27.75
CA MET A 39 3.33 -3.88 28.42
C MET A 39 4.70 -4.47 28.12
N GLY A 40 5.24 -5.25 29.07
CA GLY A 40 6.50 -5.96 28.88
C GLY A 40 6.42 -7.07 27.83
N GLN A 41 7.53 -7.29 27.11
CA GLN A 41 7.64 -8.28 26.02
C GLN A 41 7.18 -9.68 26.40
N SER A 42 7.57 -10.17 27.58
CA SER A 42 7.24 -11.51 28.05
C SER A 42 5.72 -11.70 28.18
N ARG A 43 5.01 -10.69 28.72
CA ARG A 43 3.55 -10.71 28.87
C ARG A 43 2.86 -10.74 27.51
N ILE A 44 3.28 -9.92 26.57
CA ILE A 44 2.74 -9.88 25.20
C ILE A 44 3.01 -11.20 24.48
N SER A 45 4.24 -11.69 24.51
CA SER A 45 4.61 -12.94 23.84
C SER A 45 3.85 -14.14 24.40
N MET A 46 3.65 -14.21 25.72
CA MET A 46 2.86 -15.26 26.35
C MET A 46 1.38 -15.18 25.91
N ALA A 47 0.79 -13.98 25.93
CA ALA A 47 -0.59 -13.77 25.50
C ALA A 47 -0.78 -14.15 24.02
N LEU A 48 0.09 -13.69 23.13
CA LEU A 48 0.06 -14.04 21.70
C LEU A 48 0.22 -15.55 21.46
N SER A 49 1.07 -16.23 22.24
CA SER A 49 1.20 -17.69 22.15
C SER A 49 -0.11 -18.41 22.51
N GLN A 50 -0.78 -17.97 23.58
CA GLN A 50 -2.09 -18.52 24.00
C GLN A 50 -3.18 -18.23 22.96
N LEU A 51 -3.22 -16.99 22.42
CA LEU A 51 -4.18 -16.59 21.39
C LEU A 51 -3.96 -17.37 20.10
N LYS A 52 -2.70 -17.63 19.72
CA LYS A 52 -2.34 -18.44 18.55
C LYS A 52 -2.78 -19.89 18.73
N GLN A 53 -2.55 -20.49 19.92
CA GLN A 53 -3.02 -21.85 20.23
C GLN A 53 -4.54 -21.98 20.21
N ALA A 54 -5.27 -20.89 20.43
CA ALA A 54 -6.72 -20.83 20.34
C ALA A 54 -7.23 -20.42 18.94
N GLU A 55 -6.33 -20.30 17.96
CA GLU A 55 -6.65 -19.91 16.58
C GLU A 55 -7.31 -18.52 16.45
N LEU A 56 -7.13 -17.65 17.47
CA LEU A 56 -7.63 -16.28 17.46
C LEU A 56 -6.68 -15.30 16.78
N VAL A 57 -5.42 -15.69 16.65
CA VAL A 57 -4.41 -14.93 15.89
C VAL A 57 -3.52 -15.87 15.09
N GLU A 58 -3.07 -15.40 13.96
CA GLU A 58 -1.99 -16.05 13.21
C GLU A 58 -0.76 -15.16 13.15
N VAL A 59 0.36 -15.75 12.75
CA VAL A 59 1.65 -15.04 12.62
C VAL A 59 2.19 -15.19 11.20
N ARG A 60 2.60 -14.06 10.64
CA ARG A 60 3.33 -13.99 9.37
C ARG A 60 4.74 -13.47 9.62
N LYS A 61 5.74 -14.13 9.04
CA LYS A 61 7.12 -13.62 9.08
C LYS A 61 7.34 -12.59 7.98
N VAL A 62 7.97 -11.48 8.32
CA VAL A 62 8.35 -10.40 7.41
C VAL A 62 9.79 -10.01 7.75
N GLY A 63 10.76 -10.52 6.97
CA GLY A 63 12.17 -10.43 7.33
C GLY A 63 12.43 -11.06 8.71
N GLN A 64 13.05 -10.30 9.59
CA GLN A 64 13.31 -10.74 10.98
C GLN A 64 12.13 -10.50 11.93
N LYS A 65 11.05 -9.86 11.47
CA LYS A 65 9.88 -9.56 12.29
C LYS A 65 8.79 -10.61 12.15
N SER A 66 8.07 -10.84 13.23
CA SER A 66 6.82 -11.60 13.23
C SER A 66 5.65 -10.65 13.41
N LEU A 67 4.78 -10.59 12.43
CA LEU A 67 3.53 -9.81 12.47
C LEU A 67 2.39 -10.73 12.82
N TYR A 68 1.56 -10.29 13.73
CA TYR A 68 0.37 -11.00 14.19
C TYR A 68 -0.87 -10.32 13.65
N ARG A 69 -1.86 -11.12 13.23
CA ARG A 69 -3.17 -10.64 12.84
C ARG A 69 -4.27 -11.45 13.47
N PHE A 70 -5.43 -10.86 13.62
CA PHE A 70 -6.62 -11.53 14.11
C PHE A 70 -7.20 -12.50 13.08
N THR A 71 -7.67 -13.67 13.58
CA THR A 71 -8.30 -14.73 12.75
C THR A 71 -9.58 -15.29 13.38
N GLY A 72 -10.07 -14.65 14.45
CA GLY A 72 -11.32 -15.08 15.11
C GLY A 72 -12.56 -14.87 14.24
N ASP A 73 -13.64 -15.52 14.62
CA ASP A 73 -14.93 -15.45 13.93
C ASP A 73 -15.74 -14.18 14.29
N ALA A 74 -16.92 -14.03 13.67
CA ALA A 74 -17.81 -12.91 13.88
C ALA A 74 -18.29 -12.76 15.34
N THR A 75 -18.40 -13.86 16.08
CA THR A 75 -18.80 -13.85 17.48
C THR A 75 -17.74 -13.17 18.34
N VAL A 76 -16.47 -13.51 18.10
CA VAL A 76 -15.35 -12.87 18.80
C VAL A 76 -15.25 -11.39 18.43
N VAL A 77 -15.45 -11.02 17.17
CA VAL A 77 -15.48 -9.61 16.74
C VAL A 77 -16.54 -8.83 17.49
N GLU A 78 -17.75 -9.39 17.65
CA GLU A 78 -18.83 -8.73 18.38
C GLU A 78 -18.50 -8.55 19.87
N ILE A 79 -17.91 -9.55 20.52
CA ILE A 79 -17.42 -9.44 21.90
C ILE A 79 -16.39 -8.31 22.02
N LEU A 80 -15.41 -8.24 21.11
CA LEU A 80 -14.39 -7.19 21.10
C LEU A 80 -15.00 -5.81 20.89
N ARG A 81 -16.03 -5.69 20.06
CA ARG A 81 -16.73 -4.43 19.83
C ARG A 81 -17.49 -3.96 21.09
N GLN A 82 -18.18 -4.86 21.77
CA GLN A 82 -18.90 -4.54 22.99
C GLN A 82 -17.95 -4.20 24.14
N SER A 83 -16.89 -5.01 24.34
CA SER A 83 -15.91 -4.78 25.39
C SER A 83 -15.12 -3.46 25.22
N ALA A 84 -15.03 -2.93 24.01
CA ALA A 84 -14.33 -1.66 23.76
C ALA A 84 -14.94 -0.47 24.51
N HIS A 85 -16.22 -0.51 24.83
CA HIS A 85 -16.91 0.53 25.61
C HIS A 85 -16.61 0.46 27.12
N GLU A 86 -16.15 -0.70 27.58
CA GLU A 86 -15.85 -0.95 28.99
C GLU A 86 -14.35 -0.81 29.31
N LEU A 87 -13.49 -0.80 28.26
CA LEU A 87 -12.06 -0.69 28.40
C LEU A 87 -11.62 0.79 28.42
N PRO A 88 -11.11 1.31 29.54
CA PRO A 88 -10.75 2.73 29.67
C PRO A 88 -9.61 3.15 28.76
N GLU A 89 -8.69 2.23 28.39
CA GLU A 89 -7.53 2.50 27.55
C GLU A 89 -7.83 2.49 26.06
N THR A 90 -9.07 2.22 25.65
CA THR A 90 -9.44 2.10 24.22
C THR A 90 -9.00 3.29 23.39
N THR A 91 -9.24 4.52 23.85
CA THR A 91 -8.86 5.75 23.14
C THR A 91 -7.34 5.90 23.09
N THR A 92 -6.66 5.66 24.21
CA THR A 92 -5.19 5.74 24.28
C THR A 92 -4.52 4.73 23.35
N ASP A 93 -5.04 3.50 23.31
CA ASP A 93 -4.54 2.45 22.41
C ASP A 93 -4.76 2.83 20.94
N ASP A 94 -5.90 3.43 20.61
CA ASP A 94 -6.21 3.89 19.25
C ASP A 94 -5.31 5.03 18.81
N ASP A 95 -5.00 5.97 19.69
CA ASP A 95 -4.09 7.07 19.40
C ASP A 95 -2.65 6.56 19.25
N ALA A 96 -2.21 5.63 20.09
CA ALA A 96 -0.92 4.99 19.97
C ALA A 96 -0.80 4.16 18.68
N LEU A 97 -1.86 3.44 18.29
CA LEU A 97 -1.90 2.74 17.00
C LEU A 97 -1.73 3.72 15.83
N ARG A 98 -2.49 4.84 15.82
CA ARG A 98 -2.33 5.87 14.78
C ARG A 98 -0.91 6.40 14.70
N LEU A 99 -0.27 6.62 15.85
CA LEU A 99 1.13 7.06 15.89
C LEU A 99 2.09 6.02 15.28
N ILE A 100 1.92 4.73 15.58
CA ILE A 100 2.71 3.65 14.98
C ILE A 100 2.53 3.64 13.45
N LEU A 101 1.30 3.74 12.95
CA LEU A 101 1.03 3.76 11.52
C LEU A 101 1.65 4.99 10.84
N THR A 102 1.58 6.15 11.48
CA THR A 102 2.25 7.37 11.01
C THR A 102 3.77 7.16 10.94
N LYS A 103 4.40 6.62 11.98
CA LYS A 103 5.84 6.31 11.97
C LYS A 103 6.24 5.34 10.83
N ARG A 104 5.39 4.34 10.51
CA ARG A 104 5.63 3.45 9.37
C ARG A 104 5.64 4.24 8.04
N LYS A 105 4.65 5.12 7.84
CA LYS A 105 4.54 5.99 6.66
C LYS A 105 5.72 6.97 6.56
N ASP A 106 6.10 7.60 7.68
CA ASP A 106 7.22 8.55 7.72
C ASP A 106 8.56 7.90 7.43
N LYS A 107 8.78 6.66 7.90
CA LYS A 107 10.01 5.91 7.58
C LYS A 107 10.13 5.66 6.07
N MET A 108 9.03 5.27 5.43
CA MET A 108 9.00 5.06 3.97
C MET A 108 9.23 6.37 3.22
N ARG A 109 8.56 7.45 3.64
CA ARG A 109 8.76 8.80 3.06
C ARG A 109 10.22 9.21 3.15
N ALA A 110 10.85 9.08 4.33
CA ALA A 110 12.26 9.45 4.55
C ALA A 110 13.20 8.70 3.60
N TYR A 111 12.94 7.42 3.31
CA TYR A 111 13.72 6.65 2.33
C TYR A 111 13.66 7.29 0.94
N PHE A 112 12.46 7.65 0.45
CA PHE A 112 12.31 8.30 -0.86
C PHE A 112 12.84 9.73 -0.88
N ASP A 113 12.74 10.46 0.25
CA ASP A 113 13.33 11.78 0.39
C ASP A 113 14.88 11.77 0.24
N GLU A 114 15.54 10.69 0.70
CA GLU A 114 16.97 10.50 0.50
C GLU A 114 17.33 10.17 -0.96
N LEU A 115 16.40 9.54 -1.68
CA LEU A 115 16.56 9.16 -3.09
C LEU A 115 16.19 10.27 -4.06
N ALA A 116 15.54 11.35 -3.60
CA ALA A 116 15.11 12.45 -4.46
C ALA A 116 16.28 13.01 -5.28
N GLY A 117 16.12 13.11 -6.59
CA GLY A 117 17.16 13.51 -7.55
C GLY A 117 18.11 12.39 -7.98
N ARG A 118 18.07 11.22 -7.34
CA ARG A 118 18.92 10.05 -7.68
C ARG A 118 18.11 8.83 -8.10
N PHE A 119 16.81 8.82 -7.81
CA PHE A 119 15.91 7.69 -8.03
C PHE A 119 15.94 7.18 -9.48
N GLY A 120 15.81 8.07 -10.45
CA GLY A 120 15.84 7.70 -11.87
C GLY A 120 17.19 7.24 -12.41
N ARG A 121 18.29 7.40 -11.65
CA ARG A 121 19.63 6.93 -12.05
C ARG A 121 19.96 5.53 -11.54
N HIS A 122 19.35 5.11 -10.45
CA HIS A 122 19.63 3.84 -9.77
C HIS A 122 18.53 2.79 -9.93
N TYR A 123 17.31 3.22 -10.25
CA TYR A 123 16.13 2.35 -10.24
C TYR A 123 15.36 2.36 -11.57
N VAL A 124 15.99 2.52 -12.69
CA VAL A 124 15.25 2.44 -13.97
C VAL A 124 15.58 1.16 -14.69
N PRO A 125 14.75 0.10 -14.56
CA PRO A 125 14.68 -0.90 -15.61
C PRO A 125 14.14 -0.22 -16.87
N GLY A 126 14.88 -0.28 -17.96
CA GLY A 126 14.33 -0.02 -19.28
C GLY A 126 14.45 1.40 -19.85
N ARG A 127 15.59 2.05 -19.76
CA ARG A 127 15.86 3.25 -20.60
C ARG A 127 15.71 3.00 -22.11
N SER A 128 15.82 1.75 -22.56
CA SER A 128 15.75 1.33 -23.96
C SER A 128 14.36 1.43 -24.58
N TRP A 129 13.29 1.38 -23.78
CA TRP A 129 11.92 1.39 -24.28
C TRP A 129 11.24 2.78 -24.27
N LYS A 130 11.96 3.85 -23.88
CA LYS A 130 11.41 5.21 -23.89
C LYS A 130 10.82 5.60 -25.25
N GLY A 131 11.54 5.33 -26.32
CA GLY A 131 11.07 5.64 -27.68
C GLY A 131 9.81 4.83 -28.07
N VAL A 132 9.71 3.57 -27.62
CA VAL A 132 8.52 2.74 -27.83
C VAL A 132 7.35 3.29 -27.01
N ALA A 133 7.58 3.69 -25.77
CA ALA A 133 6.57 4.29 -24.93
C ALA A 133 6.04 5.62 -25.52
N GLU A 134 6.94 6.50 -26.02
CA GLU A 134 6.56 7.74 -26.70
C GLU A 134 5.71 7.47 -27.96
N MET A 135 6.09 6.48 -28.74
CA MET A 135 5.30 6.07 -29.91
C MET A 135 3.89 5.60 -29.51
N LEU A 136 3.79 4.72 -28.50
CA LEU A 136 2.51 4.19 -28.04
C LEU A 136 1.63 5.28 -27.42
N LEU A 137 2.22 6.23 -26.69
CA LEU A 137 1.48 7.36 -26.13
C LEU A 137 0.80 8.22 -27.23
N LYS A 138 1.45 8.39 -28.38
CA LYS A 138 0.86 9.14 -29.52
C LYS A 138 -0.38 8.47 -30.10
N LEU A 139 -0.59 7.19 -29.85
CA LEU A 139 -1.79 6.44 -30.27
C LEU A 139 -2.97 6.60 -29.30
N LEU A 140 -2.71 7.09 -28.06
CA LEU A 140 -3.76 7.30 -27.07
C LEU A 140 -4.51 8.62 -27.32
N PRO A 141 -5.83 8.70 -27.07
CA PRO A 141 -6.54 9.95 -27.02
C PRO A 141 -6.03 10.82 -25.86
N PRO A 142 -6.13 12.16 -25.96
CA PRO A 142 -5.88 13.03 -24.81
C PRO A 142 -6.84 12.69 -23.66
N MET A 143 -6.33 12.56 -22.43
CA MET A 143 -7.12 12.22 -21.26
C MET A 143 -6.53 12.88 -20.01
N VAL A 144 -7.32 12.97 -18.95
CA VAL A 144 -6.87 13.36 -17.61
C VAL A 144 -6.36 12.13 -16.90
N ILE A 145 -5.09 12.14 -16.50
CA ILE A 145 -4.40 10.99 -15.91
C ILE A 145 -4.00 11.32 -14.48
N ALA A 146 -4.28 10.43 -13.53
CA ALA A 146 -3.68 10.43 -12.21
C ALA A 146 -2.49 9.44 -12.21
N ASP A 147 -1.30 9.94 -11.93
CA ASP A 147 -0.08 9.15 -11.69
C ASP A 147 0.09 9.05 -10.17
N ILE A 148 -0.18 7.85 -9.61
CA ILE A 148 -0.33 7.62 -8.18
C ILE A 148 0.93 6.99 -7.63
N GLY A 149 1.62 7.68 -6.70
CA GLY A 149 2.98 7.36 -6.28
C GLY A 149 3.98 7.74 -7.36
N ALA A 150 3.87 8.97 -7.88
CA ALA A 150 4.59 9.44 -9.06
C ALA A 150 6.11 9.60 -8.84
N GLY A 151 6.60 9.62 -7.60
CA GLY A 151 7.99 9.88 -7.27
C GLY A 151 8.48 11.19 -7.87
N GLU A 152 9.61 11.16 -8.55
CA GLU A 152 10.20 12.32 -9.27
C GLU A 152 9.41 12.75 -10.52
N GLY A 153 8.34 12.03 -10.88
CA GLY A 153 7.49 12.36 -12.02
C GLY A 153 8.08 12.03 -13.39
N THR A 154 9.03 11.11 -13.48
CA THR A 154 9.61 10.70 -14.78
C THR A 154 8.54 10.18 -15.73
N LEU A 155 7.60 9.35 -15.21
CA LEU A 155 6.48 8.86 -16.00
C LEU A 155 5.47 9.96 -16.27
N SER A 156 5.17 10.81 -15.29
CA SER A 156 4.30 11.98 -15.44
C SER A 156 4.75 12.89 -16.58
N LEU A 157 6.06 13.17 -16.70
CA LEU A 157 6.66 13.94 -17.80
C LEU A 157 6.47 13.26 -19.17
N LEU A 158 6.56 11.95 -19.22
CA LEU A 158 6.33 11.18 -20.44
C LEU A 158 4.84 11.24 -20.84
N LEU A 159 3.93 11.01 -19.89
CA LEU A 159 2.49 11.04 -20.10
C LEU A 159 2.00 12.43 -20.55
N ALA A 160 2.58 13.49 -20.00
CA ALA A 160 2.20 14.87 -20.30
C ALA A 160 2.42 15.26 -21.78
N GLN A 161 3.24 14.52 -22.51
CA GLN A 161 3.43 14.76 -23.96
C GLN A 161 2.14 14.54 -24.76
N ARG A 162 1.17 13.78 -24.20
CA ARG A 162 -0.07 13.47 -24.90
C ARG A 162 -1.32 13.70 -24.05
N ALA A 163 -1.20 13.61 -22.74
CA ALA A 163 -2.32 13.83 -21.82
C ALA A 163 -2.90 15.24 -21.97
N GLU A 164 -4.20 15.39 -21.76
CA GLU A 164 -4.82 16.68 -21.52
C GLU A 164 -4.25 17.32 -20.25
N ARG A 165 -4.20 16.54 -19.18
CA ARG A 165 -3.60 16.91 -17.90
C ARG A 165 -3.10 15.66 -17.16
N VAL A 166 -1.97 15.80 -16.48
CA VAL A 166 -1.47 14.79 -15.54
C VAL A 166 -1.55 15.34 -14.13
N ILE A 167 -2.10 14.57 -13.19
CA ILE A 167 -2.09 14.88 -11.77
C ILE A 167 -1.17 13.84 -11.13
N ALA A 168 0.04 14.28 -10.76
CA ALA A 168 1.05 13.46 -10.13
C ALA A 168 0.91 13.56 -8.61
N VAL A 169 0.68 12.44 -7.93
CA VAL A 169 0.51 12.38 -6.48
C VAL A 169 1.62 11.56 -5.86
N ASP A 170 2.29 12.12 -4.86
CA ASP A 170 3.28 11.41 -4.05
C ASP A 170 3.19 11.86 -2.60
N ASN A 171 3.53 10.99 -1.64
CA ASN A 171 3.48 11.33 -0.23
C ASN A 171 4.73 12.05 0.29
N SER A 172 5.79 12.12 -0.52
CA SER A 172 7.02 12.85 -0.21
C SER A 172 6.98 14.26 -0.80
N GLU A 173 6.99 15.29 0.06
CA GLU A 173 7.12 16.68 -0.38
C GLU A 173 8.37 16.91 -1.25
N LYS A 174 9.49 16.24 -0.91
CA LYS A 174 10.73 16.37 -1.67
C LYS A 174 10.61 15.79 -3.09
N MET A 175 9.91 14.64 -3.24
CA MET A 175 9.64 14.06 -4.56
C MET A 175 8.75 14.99 -5.37
N VAL A 176 7.70 15.51 -4.78
CA VAL A 176 6.77 16.47 -5.39
C VAL A 176 7.50 17.75 -5.83
N ASP A 177 8.35 18.31 -4.97
CA ASP A 177 9.11 19.54 -5.30
C ASP A 177 10.14 19.28 -6.41
N TYR A 178 10.81 18.12 -6.37
CA TYR A 178 11.73 17.72 -7.43
C TYR A 178 11.00 17.57 -8.77
N GLY A 179 9.84 16.91 -8.78
CA GLY A 179 9.00 16.74 -9.96
C GLY A 179 8.51 18.05 -10.54
N ARG A 180 8.06 18.99 -9.69
CA ARG A 180 7.67 20.36 -10.11
C ARG A 180 8.81 21.09 -10.80
N GLU A 181 10.01 21.02 -10.22
CA GLU A 181 11.18 21.66 -10.81
C GLU A 181 11.60 20.97 -12.11
N ALA A 182 11.51 19.66 -12.21
CA ALA A 182 11.78 18.92 -13.44
C ALA A 182 10.80 19.30 -14.56
N ALA A 183 9.50 19.38 -14.26
CA ALA A 183 8.48 19.82 -15.22
C ALA A 183 8.71 21.26 -15.68
N ARG A 184 9.04 22.16 -14.75
CA ARG A 184 9.39 23.56 -15.08
C ARG A 184 10.59 23.65 -16.03
N LYS A 185 11.67 22.88 -15.76
CA LYS A 185 12.86 22.82 -16.63
C LYS A 185 12.56 22.24 -18.00
N ALA A 186 11.65 21.29 -18.08
CA ALA A 186 11.23 20.67 -19.33
C ALA A 186 10.21 21.52 -20.11
N GLY A 187 9.74 22.64 -19.56
CA GLY A 187 8.72 23.50 -20.18
C GLY A 187 7.33 22.85 -20.27
N VAL A 188 7.04 21.88 -19.40
CA VAL A 188 5.76 21.15 -19.38
C VAL A 188 4.81 21.85 -18.43
N ALA A 189 3.64 22.30 -18.95
CA ALA A 189 2.67 23.09 -18.19
C ALA A 189 1.41 22.31 -17.78
N ASN A 190 1.21 21.10 -18.30
CA ASN A 190 0.01 20.29 -18.08
C ASN A 190 0.20 19.18 -17.04
N ILE A 191 1.16 19.34 -16.12
CA ILE A 191 1.34 18.48 -14.96
C ILE A 191 1.05 19.29 -13.69
N GLU A 192 0.24 18.72 -12.82
CA GLU A 192 -0.03 19.23 -11.49
C GLU A 192 0.49 18.22 -10.45
N TYR A 193 1.42 18.66 -9.58
CA TYR A 193 1.97 17.83 -8.51
C TYR A 193 1.28 18.11 -7.19
N ARG A 194 0.81 17.07 -6.52
CA ARG A 194 0.14 17.14 -5.21
C ARG A 194 0.82 16.22 -4.20
N VAL A 195 0.95 16.69 -2.98
CA VAL A 195 1.33 15.82 -1.84
C VAL A 195 0.07 15.08 -1.40
N GLY A 196 0.14 13.75 -1.32
CA GLY A 196 -0.99 12.93 -0.90
C GLY A 196 -0.62 11.47 -0.67
N ASP A 197 -1.48 10.78 0.08
CA ASP A 197 -1.34 9.35 0.36
C ASP A 197 -2.04 8.54 -0.74
N LEU A 198 -1.47 7.36 -1.07
CA LEU A 198 -2.07 6.41 -2.04
C LEU A 198 -3.46 5.95 -1.62
N GLU A 199 -3.71 5.90 -0.31
CA GLU A 199 -4.96 5.41 0.29
C GLU A 199 -5.95 6.55 0.60
N GLU A 200 -5.55 7.82 0.41
CA GLU A 200 -6.38 9.02 0.57
C GLU A 200 -5.94 10.09 -0.43
N LEU A 201 -6.37 9.90 -1.69
CA LEU A 201 -5.93 10.76 -2.78
C LEU A 201 -6.56 12.16 -2.71
N PRO A 202 -5.74 13.23 -2.86
CA PRO A 202 -6.23 14.62 -2.86
C PRO A 202 -6.89 14.99 -4.20
N LEU A 203 -7.77 14.13 -4.70
CA LEU A 203 -8.52 14.28 -5.94
C LEU A 203 -10.02 14.13 -5.70
N GLU A 204 -10.80 14.84 -6.49
CA GLU A 204 -12.26 14.72 -6.46
C GLU A 204 -12.73 13.38 -7.04
N THR A 205 -13.89 12.93 -6.58
CA THR A 205 -14.57 11.76 -7.14
C THR A 205 -14.88 11.97 -8.62
N ALA A 206 -14.67 10.94 -9.44
CA ALA A 206 -14.98 10.93 -10.87
C ALA A 206 -14.31 12.10 -11.66
N SER A 207 -13.05 12.41 -11.35
CA SER A 207 -12.31 13.54 -11.93
C SER A 207 -11.31 13.15 -13.02
N VAL A 208 -10.90 11.87 -13.10
CA VAL A 208 -9.87 11.41 -14.04
C VAL A 208 -10.35 10.29 -14.96
N ASP A 209 -9.72 10.17 -16.13
CA ASP A 209 -10.03 9.14 -17.11
C ASP A 209 -9.17 7.87 -16.93
N LEU A 210 -7.94 8.06 -16.41
CA LEU A 210 -6.98 7.00 -16.14
C LEU A 210 -6.35 7.20 -14.76
N ALA A 211 -6.31 6.15 -13.95
CA ALA A 211 -5.54 6.08 -12.71
C ALA A 211 -4.42 5.06 -12.89
N LEU A 212 -3.18 5.48 -12.62
CA LEU A 212 -1.99 4.69 -12.88
C LEU A 212 -1.18 4.51 -11.60
N PHE A 213 -0.88 3.26 -11.28
CA PHE A 213 0.15 2.87 -10.32
C PHE A 213 1.34 2.30 -11.11
N SER A 214 2.49 2.91 -11.00
CA SER A 214 3.71 2.43 -11.66
C SER A 214 4.79 2.20 -10.62
N GLN A 215 5.00 0.95 -10.24
CA GLN A 215 5.95 0.54 -9.19
C GLN A 215 5.70 1.29 -7.87
N SER A 216 4.44 1.44 -7.48
CA SER A 216 4.07 2.24 -6.32
C SER A 216 3.09 1.55 -5.36
N LEU A 217 2.28 0.61 -5.85
CA LEU A 217 1.25 -0.05 -5.04
C LEU A 217 1.87 -0.91 -3.91
N HIS A 218 3.05 -1.50 -4.13
CA HIS A 218 3.75 -2.30 -3.13
C HIS A 218 4.29 -1.48 -1.94
N HIS A 219 4.24 -0.15 -2.01
CA HIS A 219 4.53 0.75 -0.88
C HIS A 219 3.28 1.15 -0.08
N ALA A 220 2.06 0.80 -0.52
CA ALA A 220 0.85 1.06 0.24
C ALA A 220 0.80 0.21 1.51
N LEU A 221 0.30 0.76 2.63
CA LEU A 221 0.02 -0.03 3.83
C LEU A 221 -1.12 -1.01 3.54
N HIS A 222 -2.18 -0.52 2.90
CA HIS A 222 -3.37 -1.27 2.52
C HIS A 222 -3.62 -1.16 1.00
N PRO A 223 -2.97 -1.98 0.17
CA PRO A 223 -3.10 -1.91 -1.30
C PRO A 223 -4.55 -1.94 -1.80
N GLN A 224 -5.42 -2.68 -1.10
CA GLN A 224 -6.85 -2.72 -1.39
C GLN A 224 -7.52 -1.34 -1.22
N GLY A 225 -7.10 -0.55 -0.22
CA GLY A 225 -7.57 0.82 0.01
C GLY A 225 -7.13 1.75 -1.12
N ALA A 226 -5.86 1.66 -1.53
CA ALA A 226 -5.33 2.44 -2.65
C ALA A 226 -6.07 2.15 -3.97
N VAL A 227 -6.38 0.86 -4.25
CA VAL A 227 -7.17 0.48 -5.44
C VAL A 227 -8.62 0.98 -5.34
N ALA A 228 -9.21 1.03 -4.14
CA ALA A 228 -10.54 1.62 -3.93
C ALA A 228 -10.54 3.14 -4.14
N GLU A 229 -9.50 3.84 -3.71
CA GLU A 229 -9.30 5.27 -3.98
C GLU A 229 -9.16 5.54 -5.50
N ALA A 230 -8.39 4.72 -6.21
CA ALA A 230 -8.33 4.80 -7.66
C ALA A 230 -9.72 4.64 -8.31
N ALA A 231 -10.52 3.70 -7.81
CA ALA A 231 -11.91 3.55 -8.29
C ALA A 231 -12.76 4.79 -7.98
N ARG A 232 -12.58 5.44 -6.82
CA ARG A 232 -13.31 6.66 -6.44
C ARG A 232 -13.04 7.79 -7.42
N ILE A 233 -11.77 8.08 -7.71
CA ILE A 233 -11.36 9.22 -8.55
C ILE A 233 -11.65 9.04 -10.04
N LEU A 234 -11.77 7.80 -10.51
CA LEU A 234 -12.06 7.51 -11.91
C LEU A 234 -13.49 7.91 -12.30
N LYS A 235 -13.64 8.49 -13.48
CA LYS A 235 -14.93 8.70 -14.14
C LYS A 235 -15.58 7.36 -14.52
N PRO A 236 -16.90 7.29 -14.71
CA PRO A 236 -17.55 6.12 -15.32
C PRO A 236 -16.91 5.78 -16.67
N GLY A 237 -16.52 4.52 -16.87
CA GLY A 237 -15.80 4.07 -18.06
C GLY A 237 -14.27 4.33 -18.02
N GLY A 238 -13.77 5.04 -17.03
CA GLY A 238 -12.33 5.23 -16.81
C GLY A 238 -11.63 3.92 -16.45
N ARG A 239 -10.31 3.91 -16.53
CA ARG A 239 -9.50 2.71 -16.33
C ARG A 239 -8.48 2.89 -15.21
N VAL A 240 -8.25 1.83 -14.44
CA VAL A 240 -7.07 1.69 -13.59
C VAL A 240 -6.04 0.82 -14.30
N VAL A 241 -4.78 1.22 -14.21
CA VAL A 241 -3.63 0.43 -14.67
C VAL A 241 -2.65 0.32 -13.50
N ILE A 242 -2.29 -0.91 -13.18
CA ILE A 242 -1.31 -1.23 -12.14
C ILE A 242 -0.17 -1.97 -12.82
N LEU A 243 1.00 -1.34 -12.84
CA LEU A 243 2.25 -1.93 -13.28
C LEU A 243 3.14 -2.06 -12.05
N ASP A 244 3.31 -3.28 -11.54
CA ASP A 244 3.98 -3.49 -10.26
C ASP A 244 4.81 -4.79 -10.26
N LEU A 245 5.53 -5.05 -9.18
CA LEU A 245 6.31 -6.28 -9.03
C LEU A 245 5.39 -7.49 -8.89
N GLN A 246 5.69 -8.54 -9.67
CA GLN A 246 5.16 -9.87 -9.39
C GLN A 246 5.68 -10.35 -8.04
N ARG A 247 4.88 -11.09 -7.30
CA ARG A 247 5.26 -11.61 -6.00
C ARG A 247 6.59 -12.37 -6.07
N HIS A 248 7.52 -12.00 -5.20
CA HIS A 248 8.86 -12.59 -5.11
C HIS A 248 9.26 -12.86 -3.64
N THR A 249 10.42 -13.49 -3.46
CA THR A 249 10.93 -13.91 -2.14
C THR A 249 12.20 -13.16 -1.72
N PHE A 250 12.60 -12.13 -2.45
CA PHE A 250 13.79 -11.34 -2.16
C PHE A 250 13.53 -10.39 -0.98
N GLU A 251 13.71 -10.89 0.25
CA GLU A 251 13.39 -10.18 1.49
C GLU A 251 14.22 -8.89 1.69
N GLN A 252 15.42 -8.80 1.11
CA GLN A 252 16.26 -7.61 1.19
C GLN A 252 15.63 -6.37 0.53
N ALA A 253 14.64 -6.55 -0.37
CA ALA A 253 13.90 -5.44 -0.97
C ALA A 253 13.27 -4.51 0.08
N ARG A 254 12.89 -5.06 1.23
CA ARG A 254 12.33 -4.28 2.35
C ARG A 254 13.31 -3.27 2.95
N GLU A 255 14.58 -3.61 2.95
CA GLU A 255 15.65 -2.75 3.48
C GLU A 255 16.24 -1.87 2.37
N LEU A 256 16.42 -2.43 1.16
CA LEU A 256 17.06 -1.75 0.04
C LEU A 256 16.13 -0.75 -0.65
N TYR A 257 14.83 -1.09 -0.75
CA TYR A 257 13.86 -0.33 -1.54
C TYR A 257 12.67 0.17 -0.73
N ALA A 258 12.64 -0.11 0.58
CA ALA A 258 11.54 0.21 1.49
C ALA A 258 10.21 -0.47 1.10
N ASP A 259 10.24 -1.63 0.44
CA ASP A 259 9.06 -2.36 0.03
C ASP A 259 8.27 -2.83 1.25
N ILE A 260 7.00 -2.49 1.32
CA ILE A 260 6.07 -3.03 2.33
C ILE A 260 5.61 -4.42 1.89
N TRP A 261 5.28 -4.55 0.61
CA TRP A 261 4.87 -5.80 -0.03
C TRP A 261 5.96 -6.27 -0.99
N LEU A 262 6.25 -7.58 -1.01
CA LEU A 262 7.18 -8.17 -1.97
C LEU A 262 6.44 -8.52 -3.27
N GLY A 263 5.84 -7.49 -3.89
CA GLY A 263 5.03 -7.63 -5.07
C GLY A 263 3.69 -8.35 -4.83
N PHE A 264 2.93 -8.55 -5.89
CA PHE A 264 1.59 -9.12 -5.87
C PHE A 264 1.46 -10.24 -6.89
N SER A 265 0.72 -11.28 -6.53
CA SER A 265 0.29 -12.29 -7.50
C SER A 265 -0.88 -11.76 -8.34
N GLU A 266 -1.07 -12.32 -9.54
CA GLU A 266 -2.22 -12.01 -10.40
C GLU A 266 -3.55 -12.26 -9.66
N VAL A 267 -3.61 -13.29 -8.80
CA VAL A 267 -4.81 -13.62 -8.00
C VAL A 267 -5.15 -12.51 -7.01
N GLU A 268 -4.14 -11.93 -6.35
CA GLU A 268 -4.34 -10.82 -5.41
C GLU A 268 -4.78 -9.55 -6.11
N LEU A 269 -4.11 -9.18 -7.21
CA LEU A 269 -4.51 -8.02 -8.00
C LEU A 269 -5.92 -8.18 -8.58
N LEU A 270 -6.27 -9.38 -9.05
CA LEU A 270 -7.62 -9.69 -9.48
C LEU A 270 -8.64 -9.52 -8.34
N ALA A 271 -8.30 -9.96 -7.14
CA ALA A 271 -9.16 -9.79 -5.96
C ALA A 271 -9.33 -8.30 -5.60
N PHE A 272 -8.25 -7.49 -5.67
CA PHE A 272 -8.31 -6.05 -5.42
C PHE A 272 -9.21 -5.35 -6.44
N LEU A 273 -9.04 -5.64 -7.72
CA LEU A 273 -9.88 -5.07 -8.78
C LEU A 273 -11.36 -5.44 -8.63
N LYS A 274 -11.66 -6.71 -8.36
CA LYS A 274 -13.04 -7.18 -8.14
C LYS A 274 -13.69 -6.51 -6.94
N LYS A 275 -12.97 -6.40 -5.82
CA LYS A 275 -13.49 -5.79 -4.59
C LYS A 275 -13.72 -4.28 -4.75
N ALA A 276 -12.96 -3.62 -5.62
CA ALA A 276 -13.16 -2.23 -6.01
C ALA A 276 -14.16 -2.06 -7.16
N HIS A 277 -14.89 -3.14 -7.54
CA HIS A 277 -15.94 -3.17 -8.57
C HIS A 277 -15.46 -2.84 -9.99
N PHE A 278 -14.19 -3.04 -10.30
CA PHE A 278 -13.70 -2.94 -11.66
C PHE A 278 -14.22 -4.09 -12.52
N ARG A 279 -14.57 -3.76 -13.75
CA ARG A 279 -15.04 -4.68 -14.80
C ARG A 279 -13.88 -5.03 -15.75
N HIS A 280 -14.03 -6.14 -16.46
CA HIS A 280 -13.09 -6.59 -17.49
C HIS A 280 -11.62 -6.57 -17.02
N PRO A 281 -11.29 -7.22 -15.89
CA PRO A 281 -9.92 -7.26 -15.41
C PRO A 281 -9.04 -8.05 -16.37
N GLU A 282 -7.94 -7.44 -16.81
CA GLU A 282 -6.89 -8.06 -17.61
C GLU A 282 -5.61 -8.10 -16.75
N LEU A 283 -4.98 -9.26 -16.67
CA LEU A 283 -3.74 -9.45 -15.89
C LEU A 283 -2.74 -10.26 -16.70
N SER A 284 -1.49 -9.87 -16.63
CA SER A 284 -0.38 -10.59 -17.27
C SER A 284 0.96 -10.21 -16.66
N VAL A 285 1.90 -11.16 -16.60
CA VAL A 285 3.30 -10.86 -16.38
C VAL A 285 3.86 -10.34 -17.71
N VAL A 286 4.35 -9.10 -17.69
CA VAL A 286 4.74 -8.39 -18.93
C VAL A 286 6.24 -8.28 -19.12
N HIS A 287 7.03 -8.48 -18.07
CA HIS A 287 8.48 -8.40 -18.14
C HIS A 287 9.13 -9.26 -17.06
N ARG A 288 10.33 -9.77 -17.36
CA ARG A 288 11.23 -10.42 -16.42
C ARG A 288 12.62 -9.85 -16.60
N GLU A 289 13.24 -9.42 -15.51
CA GLU A 289 14.59 -8.88 -15.51
C GLU A 289 15.63 -10.00 -15.78
N GLU A 290 16.62 -9.68 -16.59
CA GLU A 290 17.73 -10.61 -16.90
C GLU A 290 18.71 -10.74 -15.73
N GLU A 291 18.87 -9.65 -14.95
CA GLU A 291 19.77 -9.58 -13.80
C GLU A 291 19.10 -10.13 -12.54
N ALA A 292 19.91 -10.76 -11.67
CA ALA A 292 19.43 -11.20 -10.36
C ALA A 292 18.97 -10.00 -9.51
N PRO A 293 17.86 -10.13 -8.77
CA PRO A 293 17.10 -11.34 -8.44
C PRO A 293 16.03 -11.75 -9.45
N HIS A 294 16.09 -11.31 -10.72
CA HIS A 294 15.17 -11.65 -11.81
C HIS A 294 13.71 -11.26 -11.50
N PHE A 295 13.51 -10.03 -11.06
CA PHE A 295 12.17 -9.52 -10.80
C PHE A 295 11.27 -9.65 -12.04
N GLU A 296 10.04 -10.01 -11.80
CA GLU A 296 8.99 -10.01 -12.81
C GLU A 296 8.05 -8.83 -12.57
N THR A 297 7.56 -8.24 -13.64
CA THR A 297 6.60 -7.14 -13.60
C THR A 297 5.24 -7.65 -14.02
N VAL A 298 4.23 -7.43 -13.18
CA VAL A 298 2.84 -7.73 -13.45
C VAL A 298 2.10 -6.47 -13.88
N LEU A 299 1.29 -6.60 -14.93
CA LEU A 299 0.35 -5.58 -15.38
C LEU A 299 -1.07 -6.04 -15.02
N ALA A 300 -1.83 -5.17 -14.38
CA ALA A 300 -3.25 -5.39 -14.15
C ALA A 300 -4.04 -4.15 -14.60
N ILE A 301 -5.14 -4.38 -15.34
CA ILE A 301 -6.02 -3.34 -15.87
C ILE A 301 -7.45 -3.66 -15.44
N GLY A 302 -8.21 -2.62 -15.10
CA GLY A 302 -9.64 -2.73 -14.81
C GLY A 302 -10.38 -1.50 -15.30
N GLN A 303 -11.64 -1.66 -15.69
CA GLN A 303 -12.53 -0.58 -16.12
C GLN A 303 -13.60 -0.31 -15.04
N LYS A 304 -13.82 0.96 -14.73
CA LYS A 304 -14.88 1.39 -13.81
C LYS A 304 -16.26 1.33 -14.44
#